data_318e93a49ae8666dec930e75e63d7c96
#
_entry.id   318e93a49ae8666dec930e75e63d7c96
#
_cell.length_a   1.000
_cell.length_b   1.000
_cell.length_c   1.000
_cell.angle_alpha   90.00
_cell.angle_beta   90.00
_cell.angle_gamma   90.00
#
_symmetry.space_group_name_H-M   'P 1'
#
loop_
_entity.id
_entity.type
_entity.pdbx_description
1 polymer ?
#
loop_
_entity_poly.entity_id
_entity_poly.type
_entity_poly.pdbx_seq_one_letter_code
_entity_poly.pdbx_strand_id
1 'polypeptide(L)'
;TLETWSQMKYGRFIAAAGGWAPFQTLLRAVHRVAQKHGVSMATIASRWVLDQPGVAGVIVGARLGKSTHVSETARVFQFTLDEDDHAQLAAAQEELAPIPGDCGDEYRTPPFLTASGDLSHHVSKFPAPYTTHAGSDGRTLALSGTVWEPMAGYSRAVRKGKQIAVSGTTATHGSRVIGGSDAAAQTHFVIDKLSGALQSLGARLEDVV
;
A
#
# COMPACT_ATOMS: atom_id res chain seq x y z
N THR A 1 -16.31 -7.96 -9.52
CA THR A 1 -16.21 -6.53 -9.13
C THR A 1 -15.69 -6.46 -7.72
N LEU A 2 -14.69 -5.61 -7.45
CA LEU A 2 -14.18 -5.39 -6.09
C LEU A 2 -15.07 -4.32 -5.45
N GLU A 3 -15.77 -4.69 -4.36
CA GLU A 3 -16.81 -3.85 -3.76
C GLU A 3 -16.35 -3.18 -2.46
N THR A 4 -15.39 -3.81 -1.79
CA THR A 4 -14.88 -3.29 -0.53
C THR A 4 -13.46 -2.78 -0.66
N TRP A 5 -13.12 -1.86 0.19
CA TRP A 5 -11.78 -1.31 0.31
C TRP A 5 -10.70 -2.39 0.53
N SER A 6 -11.00 -3.35 1.42
CA SER A 6 -10.10 -4.49 1.65
C SER A 6 -9.89 -5.33 0.40
N GLN A 7 -10.95 -5.59 -0.38
CA GLN A 7 -10.83 -6.31 -1.65
C GLN A 7 -9.97 -5.55 -2.67
N MET A 8 -10.14 -4.22 -2.75
CA MET A 8 -9.31 -3.38 -3.64
C MET A 8 -7.84 -3.40 -3.22
N LYS A 9 -7.57 -3.32 -1.91
CA LYS A 9 -6.23 -3.40 -1.35
C LYS A 9 -5.58 -4.74 -1.71
N TYR A 10 -6.19 -5.84 -1.31
CA TYR A 10 -5.63 -7.18 -1.52
C TYR A 10 -5.63 -7.61 -2.99
N GLY A 11 -6.53 -7.08 -3.81
CA GLY A 11 -6.51 -7.31 -5.25
C GLY A 11 -5.20 -6.91 -5.92
N ARG A 12 -4.52 -5.88 -5.42
CA ARG A 12 -3.19 -5.45 -5.90
C ARG A 12 -2.11 -6.48 -5.58
N PHE A 13 -2.15 -7.04 -4.38
CA PHE A 13 -1.21 -8.10 -3.98
C PHE A 13 -1.44 -9.39 -4.76
N ILE A 14 -2.71 -9.75 -4.99
CA ILE A 14 -3.05 -10.90 -5.83
C ILE A 14 -2.51 -10.70 -7.25
N ALA A 15 -2.67 -9.51 -7.83
CA ALA A 15 -2.14 -9.20 -9.15
C ALA A 15 -0.59 -9.30 -9.18
N ALA A 16 0.10 -8.78 -8.16
CA ALA A 16 1.55 -8.84 -8.03
C ALA A 16 2.06 -10.27 -7.82
N ALA A 17 1.30 -11.09 -7.09
CA ALA A 17 1.62 -12.50 -6.86
C ALA A 17 1.33 -13.43 -8.05
N GLY A 18 1.08 -12.89 -9.23
CA GLY A 18 0.85 -13.67 -10.45
C GLY A 18 -0.61 -13.72 -10.92
N GLY A 19 -1.50 -13.02 -10.22
CA GLY A 19 -2.89 -12.88 -10.60
C GLY A 19 -3.84 -13.91 -9.98
N TRP A 20 -5.03 -13.96 -10.54
CA TRP A 20 -6.14 -14.72 -9.95
C TRP A 20 -5.98 -16.25 -10.02
N ALA A 21 -5.38 -16.78 -11.11
CA ALA A 21 -5.28 -18.22 -11.31
C ALA A 21 -4.37 -18.91 -10.27
N PRO A 22 -3.10 -18.51 -10.06
CA PRO A 22 -2.27 -19.10 -9.01
C PRO A 22 -2.83 -18.84 -7.61
N PHE A 23 -3.46 -17.69 -7.37
CA PHE A 23 -4.14 -17.44 -6.11
C PHE A 23 -5.28 -18.43 -5.85
N GLN A 24 -6.04 -18.84 -6.88
CA GLN A 24 -7.06 -19.88 -6.75
C GLN A 24 -6.45 -21.25 -6.44
N THR A 25 -5.25 -21.57 -6.94
CA THR A 25 -4.54 -22.79 -6.58
C THR A 25 -4.22 -22.81 -5.07
N LEU A 26 -3.68 -21.70 -4.56
CA LEU A 26 -3.44 -21.55 -3.12
C LEU A 26 -4.74 -21.70 -2.32
N LEU A 27 -5.83 -21.03 -2.71
CA LEU A 27 -7.11 -21.13 -2.01
C LEU A 27 -7.65 -22.56 -1.98
N ARG A 28 -7.49 -23.34 -3.06
CA ARG A 28 -7.88 -24.77 -3.10
C ARG A 28 -7.05 -25.62 -2.14
N ALA A 29 -5.74 -25.36 -2.03
CA ALA A 29 -4.89 -26.04 -1.06
C ALA A 29 -5.33 -25.71 0.38
N VAL A 30 -5.49 -24.43 0.70
CA VAL A 30 -6.00 -23.99 2.01
C VAL A 30 -7.36 -24.60 2.32
N HIS A 31 -8.26 -24.69 1.33
CA HIS A 31 -9.57 -25.29 1.52
C HIS A 31 -9.51 -26.79 1.87
N ARG A 32 -8.64 -27.56 1.20
CA ARG A 32 -8.46 -29.00 1.52
C ARG A 32 -7.97 -29.18 2.96
N VAL A 33 -6.98 -28.41 3.37
CA VAL A 33 -6.46 -28.45 4.75
C VAL A 33 -7.56 -28.01 5.74
N ALA A 34 -8.34 -27.00 5.41
CA ALA A 34 -9.45 -26.53 6.22
C ALA A 34 -10.53 -27.62 6.43
N GLN A 35 -10.85 -28.36 5.38
CA GLN A 35 -11.78 -29.50 5.46
C GLN A 35 -11.24 -30.61 6.36
N LYS A 36 -9.94 -30.96 6.25
CA LYS A 36 -9.28 -31.97 7.09
C LYS A 36 -9.41 -31.64 8.58
N HIS A 37 -9.20 -30.38 8.95
CA HIS A 37 -9.27 -29.93 10.34
C HIS A 37 -10.66 -29.47 10.80
N GLY A 38 -11.63 -29.42 9.90
CA GLY A 38 -13.01 -28.99 10.21
C GLY A 38 -13.08 -27.50 10.61
N VAL A 39 -12.19 -26.65 10.10
CA VAL A 39 -12.10 -25.21 10.41
C VAL A 39 -12.25 -24.36 9.15
N SER A 40 -12.35 -23.04 9.31
CA SER A 40 -12.38 -22.13 8.17
C SER A 40 -11.00 -21.96 7.50
N MET A 41 -11.00 -21.57 6.23
CA MET A 41 -9.77 -21.21 5.50
C MET A 41 -9.01 -20.09 6.20
N ALA A 42 -9.71 -19.12 6.78
CA ALA A 42 -9.10 -18.02 7.53
C ALA A 42 -8.37 -18.52 8.78
N THR A 43 -8.92 -19.53 9.46
CA THR A 43 -8.30 -20.18 10.62
C THR A 43 -7.03 -20.93 10.22
N ILE A 44 -7.02 -21.63 9.07
CA ILE A 44 -5.82 -22.29 8.53
C ILE A 44 -4.75 -21.23 8.20
N ALA A 45 -5.10 -20.15 7.50
CA ALA A 45 -4.16 -19.09 7.17
C ALA A 45 -3.54 -18.47 8.43
N SER A 46 -4.36 -18.23 9.47
CA SER A 46 -3.86 -17.71 10.75
C SER A 46 -2.95 -18.72 11.45
N ARG A 47 -3.27 -20.01 11.42
CA ARG A 47 -2.45 -21.07 12.00
C ARG A 47 -1.10 -21.18 11.29
N TRP A 48 -1.12 -21.19 9.96
CA TRP A 48 0.09 -21.22 9.14
C TRP A 48 1.05 -20.05 9.44
N VAL A 49 0.52 -18.85 9.61
CA VAL A 49 1.33 -17.68 10.00
C VAL A 49 1.90 -17.85 11.41
N LEU A 50 1.11 -18.34 12.37
CA LEU A 50 1.59 -18.60 13.75
C LEU A 50 2.70 -19.65 13.81
N ASP A 51 2.72 -20.58 12.87
CA ASP A 51 3.74 -21.65 12.81
C ASP A 51 5.07 -21.16 12.19
N GLN A 52 5.11 -19.93 11.66
CA GLN A 52 6.34 -19.40 11.09
C GLN A 52 7.37 -19.03 12.17
N PRO A 53 8.67 -19.32 11.96
CA PRO A 53 9.72 -18.97 12.91
C PRO A 53 9.71 -17.47 13.24
N GLY A 54 9.76 -17.13 14.51
CA GLY A 54 9.80 -15.76 15.00
C GLY A 54 8.45 -15.05 15.08
N VAL A 55 7.35 -15.68 14.67
CA VAL A 55 6.02 -15.10 14.81
C VAL A 55 5.45 -15.39 16.20
N ALA A 56 5.23 -14.32 16.98
CA ALA A 56 4.69 -14.41 18.34
C ALA A 56 3.17 -14.27 18.40
N GLY A 57 2.54 -13.74 17.36
CA GLY A 57 1.09 -13.54 17.34
C GLY A 57 0.58 -13.04 15.99
N VAL A 58 -0.73 -13.16 15.79
CA VAL A 58 -1.44 -12.70 14.58
C VAL A 58 -2.55 -11.75 15.00
N ILE A 59 -2.60 -10.59 14.34
CA ILE A 59 -3.67 -9.60 14.52
C ILE A 59 -4.79 -9.94 13.54
N VAL A 60 -5.97 -10.27 14.06
CA VAL A 60 -7.15 -10.58 13.26
C VAL A 60 -8.16 -9.45 13.33
N GLY A 61 -8.59 -8.97 12.16
CA GLY A 61 -9.59 -7.93 12.05
C GLY A 61 -11.00 -8.41 12.44
N ALA A 62 -11.77 -7.55 13.07
CA ALA A 62 -13.18 -7.79 13.39
C ALA A 62 -14.06 -6.65 12.89
N ARG A 63 -15.29 -6.98 12.48
CA ARG A 63 -16.31 -5.99 12.09
C ARG A 63 -17.41 -5.97 13.15
N LEU A 64 -17.31 -5.01 14.05
CA LEU A 64 -18.32 -4.83 15.09
C LEU A 64 -19.70 -4.55 14.49
N GLY A 65 -20.72 -5.26 14.97
CA GLY A 65 -22.11 -5.07 14.55
C GLY A 65 -22.49 -5.65 13.19
N LYS A 66 -21.55 -6.27 12.45
CA LYS A 66 -21.85 -6.91 11.14
C LYS A 66 -21.66 -8.41 11.13
N SER A 67 -20.53 -8.88 11.60
CA SER A 67 -20.24 -10.30 11.72
C SER A 67 -19.21 -10.52 12.83
N THR A 68 -19.36 -11.61 13.56
CA THR A 68 -18.36 -12.04 14.53
C THR A 68 -17.80 -13.39 14.14
N HIS A 69 -16.49 -13.49 14.08
CA HIS A 69 -15.75 -14.72 13.82
C HIS A 69 -14.84 -15.08 14.99
N VAL A 70 -15.07 -14.48 16.16
CA VAL A 70 -14.20 -14.66 17.34
C VAL A 70 -14.09 -16.13 17.74
N SER A 71 -15.20 -16.84 17.84
CA SER A 71 -15.20 -18.25 18.20
C SER A 71 -14.48 -19.11 17.15
N GLU A 72 -14.70 -18.84 15.88
CA GLU A 72 -14.02 -19.56 14.79
C GLU A 72 -12.52 -19.24 14.76
N THR A 73 -12.15 -17.98 14.94
CA THR A 73 -10.73 -17.57 15.00
C THR A 73 -10.03 -18.19 16.20
N ALA A 74 -10.69 -18.29 17.37
CA ALA A 74 -10.11 -18.89 18.56
C ALA A 74 -9.78 -20.38 18.38
N ARG A 75 -10.40 -21.06 17.42
CA ARG A 75 -10.10 -22.46 17.08
C ARG A 75 -8.67 -22.66 16.56
N VAL A 76 -7.98 -21.59 16.16
CA VAL A 76 -6.57 -21.64 15.75
C VAL A 76 -5.64 -22.30 16.77
N PHE A 77 -6.03 -22.33 18.06
CA PHE A 77 -5.29 -22.96 19.13
C PHE A 77 -5.73 -24.41 19.44
N GLN A 78 -6.70 -24.95 18.72
CA GLN A 78 -7.28 -26.26 18.98
C GLN A 78 -6.71 -27.37 18.10
N PHE A 79 -5.85 -27.04 17.15
CA PHE A 79 -5.20 -28.00 16.24
C PHE A 79 -3.79 -27.51 15.87
N THR A 80 -3.02 -28.39 15.28
CA THR A 80 -1.72 -28.09 14.67
C THR A 80 -1.73 -28.56 13.22
N LEU A 81 -1.00 -27.87 12.37
CA LEU A 81 -0.73 -28.33 11.00
C LEU A 81 0.35 -29.42 11.07
N ASP A 82 0.13 -30.51 10.37
CA ASP A 82 1.14 -31.58 10.23
C ASP A 82 2.06 -31.33 9.02
N GLU A 83 3.04 -32.21 8.83
CA GLU A 83 4.03 -32.09 7.74
C GLU A 83 3.37 -32.10 6.35
N ASP A 84 2.30 -32.90 6.16
CA ASP A 84 1.57 -32.96 4.88
C ASP A 84 0.81 -31.66 4.61
N ASP A 85 0.19 -31.08 5.64
CA ASP A 85 -0.48 -29.78 5.54
C ASP A 85 0.52 -28.68 5.13
N HIS A 86 1.68 -28.64 5.80
CA HIS A 86 2.73 -27.68 5.47
C HIS A 86 3.26 -27.89 4.04
N ALA A 87 3.48 -29.13 3.62
CA ALA A 87 3.95 -29.44 2.27
C ALA A 87 2.94 -29.01 1.20
N GLN A 88 1.64 -29.28 1.41
CA GLN A 88 0.58 -28.87 0.48
C GLN A 88 0.47 -27.34 0.35
N LEU A 89 0.57 -26.62 1.47
CA LEU A 89 0.50 -25.16 1.48
C LEU A 89 1.74 -24.55 0.83
N ALA A 90 2.92 -25.07 1.13
CA ALA A 90 4.19 -24.62 0.55
C ALA A 90 4.21 -24.82 -0.97
N ALA A 91 3.86 -26.00 -1.47
CA ALA A 91 3.79 -26.27 -2.90
C ALA A 91 2.83 -25.32 -3.65
N ALA A 92 1.70 -24.98 -3.02
CA ALA A 92 0.77 -24.01 -3.62
C ALA A 92 1.29 -22.56 -3.56
N GLN A 93 2.14 -22.22 -2.60
CA GLN A 93 2.78 -20.92 -2.51
C GLN A 93 3.89 -20.74 -3.54
N GLU A 94 4.63 -21.80 -3.88
CA GLU A 94 5.67 -21.76 -4.91
C GLU A 94 5.15 -21.39 -6.29
N GLU A 95 3.85 -21.57 -6.55
CA GLU A 95 3.20 -21.10 -7.79
C GLU A 95 3.00 -19.59 -7.84
N LEU A 96 3.13 -18.90 -6.70
CA LEU A 96 2.97 -17.44 -6.62
C LEU A 96 4.28 -16.72 -6.92
N ALA A 97 4.18 -15.64 -7.68
CA ALA A 97 5.31 -14.71 -7.81
C ALA A 97 5.56 -13.99 -6.47
N PRO A 98 6.82 -13.76 -6.08
CA PRO A 98 7.14 -13.01 -4.89
C PRO A 98 6.63 -11.57 -5.01
N ILE A 99 5.97 -11.09 -3.95
CA ILE A 99 5.54 -9.70 -3.86
C ILE A 99 6.78 -8.84 -3.57
N PRO A 100 7.06 -7.81 -4.40
CA PRO A 100 8.24 -6.97 -4.21
C PRO A 100 8.21 -6.17 -2.90
N GLY A 101 9.38 -5.95 -2.32
CA GLY A 101 9.58 -5.13 -1.14
C GLY A 101 9.59 -5.90 0.18
N ASP A 102 9.94 -5.20 1.24
CA ASP A 102 9.95 -5.72 2.60
C ASP A 102 8.60 -5.53 3.29
N CYS A 103 8.40 -6.20 4.42
CA CYS A 103 7.21 -6.03 5.26
C CYS A 103 7.07 -4.55 5.68
N GLY A 104 5.94 -3.96 5.33
CA GLY A 104 5.64 -2.54 5.57
C GLY A 104 5.86 -1.63 4.36
N ASP A 105 6.55 -2.09 3.33
CA ASP A 105 6.72 -1.32 2.09
C ASP A 105 5.39 -1.08 1.39
N GLU A 106 4.44 -2.01 1.51
CA GLU A 106 3.08 -1.85 1.00
C GLU A 106 2.36 -0.61 1.57
N TYR A 107 2.85 -0.05 2.66
CA TYR A 107 2.30 1.17 3.25
C TYR A 107 3.03 2.45 2.83
N ARG A 108 4.23 2.37 2.30
CA ARG A 108 5.13 3.52 2.12
C ARG A 108 5.71 3.64 0.73
N THR A 109 5.85 2.52 0.03
CA THR A 109 6.59 2.46 -1.24
C THR A 109 5.68 2.07 -2.40
N PRO A 110 5.76 2.76 -3.56
CA PRO A 110 5.11 2.29 -4.76
C PRO A 110 5.57 0.86 -5.13
N PRO A 111 4.75 0.06 -5.78
CA PRO A 111 3.45 0.41 -6.36
C PRO A 111 2.24 0.23 -5.43
N PHE A 112 2.41 -0.30 -4.23
CA PHE A 112 1.29 -0.74 -3.43
C PHE A 112 0.66 0.38 -2.59
N LEU A 113 1.46 1.23 -1.97
CA LEU A 113 1.03 2.40 -1.19
C LEU A 113 -0.38 2.26 -0.59
N THR A 114 -0.52 1.27 0.29
CA THR A 114 -1.77 1.05 1.02
C THR A 114 -1.71 1.70 2.40
N ALA A 115 -0.99 2.81 2.49
CA ALA A 115 -0.53 3.39 3.72
C ALA A 115 -1.57 3.45 4.84
N SER A 116 -1.06 3.32 6.02
CA SER A 116 -1.69 3.79 7.24
C SER A 116 -2.07 5.27 7.09
N GLY A 117 -3.27 5.60 7.45
CA GLY A 117 -3.89 6.82 6.99
C GLY A 117 -4.30 6.69 5.53
N ASP A 118 -3.96 5.58 4.97
CA ASP A 118 -4.42 5.00 3.73
C ASP A 118 -4.47 6.01 2.59
N LEU A 119 -3.26 6.50 2.24
CA LEU A 119 -3.11 7.50 1.20
C LEU A 119 -3.51 6.98 -0.17
N SER A 120 -3.52 5.66 -0.38
CA SER A 120 -3.83 5.06 -1.67
C SER A 120 -5.27 5.31 -2.13
N HIS A 121 -6.21 5.52 -1.22
CA HIS A 121 -7.58 5.89 -1.56
C HIS A 121 -7.79 7.41 -1.65
N HIS A 122 -6.83 8.18 -1.18
CA HIS A 122 -6.84 9.63 -1.31
C HIS A 122 -6.04 10.09 -2.52
N VAL A 123 -5.07 9.29 -2.96
CA VAL A 123 -4.12 9.64 -4.02
C VAL A 123 -3.99 8.47 -4.98
N SER A 124 -4.61 8.59 -6.14
CA SER A 124 -4.60 7.53 -7.16
C SER A 124 -3.22 7.29 -7.79
N LYS A 125 -2.32 8.27 -7.72
CA LYS A 125 -0.93 8.21 -8.19
C LYS A 125 -0.05 8.98 -7.21
N PHE A 126 0.70 8.25 -6.39
CA PHE A 126 1.55 8.88 -5.40
C PHE A 126 2.81 8.02 -5.13
N PRO A 127 4.04 8.62 -5.05
CA PRO A 127 4.31 9.98 -5.53
C PRO A 127 4.09 10.06 -7.04
N ALA A 128 3.39 11.08 -7.49
CA ALA A 128 3.19 11.28 -8.91
C ALA A 128 4.31 12.18 -9.44
N PRO A 129 4.90 11.86 -10.60
CA PRO A 129 5.54 12.93 -11.36
C PRO A 129 4.45 13.95 -11.71
N TYR A 130 4.65 15.18 -11.33
CA TYR A 130 3.70 16.25 -11.63
C TYR A 130 3.76 16.64 -13.10
N THR A 131 2.65 17.14 -13.62
CA THR A 131 2.61 17.66 -14.98
C THR A 131 3.57 18.85 -15.10
N THR A 132 4.39 18.84 -16.15
CA THR A 132 5.32 19.92 -16.43
C THR A 132 4.89 20.74 -17.62
N HIS A 133 5.14 22.05 -17.56
CA HIS A 133 4.84 23.00 -18.61
C HIS A 133 6.05 23.89 -18.87
N ALA A 134 6.26 24.22 -20.15
CA ALA A 134 7.23 25.26 -20.51
C ALA A 134 6.69 26.62 -20.06
N GLY A 135 7.48 27.32 -19.28
CA GLY A 135 7.23 28.72 -18.90
C GLY A 135 8.00 29.71 -19.78
N SER A 136 7.78 30.99 -19.57
CA SER A 136 8.59 32.06 -20.20
C SER A 136 10.05 31.97 -19.76
N ASP A 137 10.96 32.52 -20.56
CA ASP A 137 12.38 32.70 -20.23
C ASP A 137 13.13 31.37 -19.94
N GLY A 138 12.76 30.28 -20.61
CA GLY A 138 13.41 28.98 -20.46
C GLY A 138 13.14 28.30 -19.12
N ARG A 139 12.09 28.70 -18.41
CA ARG A 139 11.63 28.02 -17.21
C ARG A 139 10.81 26.75 -17.53
N THR A 140 10.90 25.76 -16.68
CA THR A 140 10.00 24.62 -16.65
C THR A 140 9.24 24.63 -15.34
N LEU A 141 7.93 24.55 -15.39
CA LEU A 141 7.02 24.61 -14.25
C LEU A 141 6.49 23.23 -13.95
N ALA A 142 6.48 22.81 -12.70
CA ALA A 142 5.78 21.61 -12.24
C ALA A 142 4.51 22.00 -11.48
N LEU A 143 3.37 21.42 -11.85
CA LEU A 143 2.07 21.68 -11.26
C LEU A 143 1.54 20.41 -10.59
N SER A 144 1.14 20.50 -9.34
CA SER A 144 0.57 19.41 -8.57
C SER A 144 -0.94 19.26 -8.78
N GLY A 145 -1.56 20.18 -9.51
CA GLY A 145 -3.00 20.17 -9.80
C GLY A 145 -3.88 20.60 -8.61
N THR A 146 -3.30 21.31 -7.64
CA THR A 146 -4.11 21.86 -6.54
C THR A 146 -4.89 23.08 -7.02
N VAL A 147 -6.08 23.30 -6.44
CA VAL A 147 -6.93 24.46 -6.73
C VAL A 147 -6.25 25.80 -6.44
N TRP A 148 -5.24 25.81 -5.59
CA TRP A 148 -4.52 27.01 -5.16
C TRP A 148 -3.51 27.51 -6.20
N GLU A 149 -2.96 26.60 -7.03
CA GLU A 149 -1.97 26.99 -8.04
C GLU A 149 -2.51 28.03 -9.04
N PRO A 150 -3.68 27.81 -9.69
CA PRO A 150 -4.25 28.81 -10.54
C PRO A 150 -4.83 30.01 -9.79
N MET A 151 -5.36 29.82 -8.58
CA MET A 151 -5.95 30.91 -7.80
C MET A 151 -4.93 31.92 -7.31
N ALA A 152 -3.77 31.45 -6.84
CA ALA A 152 -2.73 32.30 -6.30
C ALA A 152 -1.58 32.56 -7.31
N GLY A 153 -1.67 32.01 -8.52
CA GLY A 153 -0.72 32.26 -9.60
C GLY A 153 0.69 31.71 -9.33
N TYR A 154 0.81 30.57 -8.66
CA TYR A 154 2.11 29.95 -8.40
C TYR A 154 2.23 28.54 -8.99
N SER A 155 3.43 28.03 -9.10
CA SER A 155 3.72 26.64 -9.48
C SER A 155 4.28 25.87 -8.29
N ARG A 156 4.06 24.54 -8.24
CA ARG A 156 4.62 23.71 -7.18
C ARG A 156 6.12 23.76 -7.14
N ALA A 157 6.75 23.72 -8.30
CA ALA A 157 8.18 23.95 -8.45
C ALA A 157 8.49 24.58 -9.80
N VAL A 158 9.62 25.27 -9.88
CA VAL A 158 10.12 25.92 -11.09
C VAL A 158 11.58 25.59 -11.26
N ARG A 159 11.96 25.09 -12.43
CA ARG A 159 13.35 24.92 -12.84
C ARG A 159 13.76 26.03 -13.80
N LYS A 160 14.93 26.65 -13.56
CA LYS A 160 15.61 27.51 -14.51
C LYS A 160 17.10 27.14 -14.55
N GLY A 161 17.56 26.63 -15.68
CA GLY A 161 18.91 26.09 -15.79
C GLY A 161 19.20 24.98 -14.78
N LYS A 162 20.18 25.21 -13.91
CA LYS A 162 20.58 24.25 -12.86
C LYS A 162 19.84 24.44 -11.53
N GLN A 163 19.03 25.47 -11.40
CA GLN A 163 18.33 25.79 -10.15
C GLN A 163 16.89 25.32 -10.20
N ILE A 164 16.42 24.77 -9.09
CA ILE A 164 15.00 24.42 -8.86
C ILE A 164 14.57 25.12 -7.57
N ALA A 165 13.49 25.88 -7.67
CA ALA A 165 12.80 26.45 -6.53
C ALA A 165 11.48 25.69 -6.31
N VAL A 166 11.24 25.25 -5.07
CA VAL A 166 10.00 24.57 -4.68
C VAL A 166 9.21 25.49 -3.77
N SER A 167 7.93 25.65 -4.05
CA SER A 167 7.02 26.47 -3.23
C SER A 167 6.73 25.83 -1.88
N GLY A 168 6.38 26.64 -0.89
CA GLY A 168 5.87 26.17 0.41
C GLY A 168 4.81 25.10 0.21
N THR A 169 5.00 23.96 0.88
CA THR A 169 4.19 22.75 0.65
C THR A 169 3.52 22.33 1.95
N THR A 170 2.24 22.09 1.87
CA THR A 170 1.40 21.61 2.98
C THR A 170 0.91 20.18 2.70
N ALA A 171 0.48 19.48 3.73
CA ALA A 171 -0.05 18.12 3.64
C ALA A 171 -1.48 18.09 3.07
N THR A 172 -1.76 18.91 2.05
CA THR A 172 -3.07 18.92 1.38
C THR A 172 -3.04 18.12 0.09
N HIS A 173 -4.12 17.39 -0.19
CA HIS A 173 -4.40 16.76 -1.48
C HIS A 173 -5.85 17.04 -1.85
N GLY A 174 -6.05 17.76 -2.97
CA GLY A 174 -7.35 18.34 -3.29
C GLY A 174 -7.81 19.30 -2.18
N SER A 175 -8.98 19.08 -1.64
CA SER A 175 -9.57 19.86 -0.52
C SER A 175 -9.29 19.26 0.86
N ARG A 176 -8.49 18.18 0.97
CA ARG A 176 -8.29 17.44 2.23
C ARG A 176 -6.89 17.64 2.78
N VAL A 177 -6.80 17.66 4.12
CA VAL A 177 -5.52 17.55 4.84
C VAL A 177 -5.23 16.07 5.05
N ILE A 178 -4.08 15.61 4.58
CA ILE A 178 -3.60 14.24 4.78
C ILE A 178 -2.83 14.19 6.10
N GLY A 179 -3.05 13.14 6.87
CA GLY A 179 -2.46 12.99 8.20
C GLY A 179 -3.27 13.63 9.34
N GLY A 180 -4.36 14.34 9.05
CA GLY A 180 -5.25 14.92 10.08
C GLY A 180 -4.50 15.77 11.10
N SER A 181 -4.50 15.37 12.38
CA SER A 181 -3.77 16.03 13.48
C SER A 181 -2.36 15.45 13.72
N ASP A 182 -1.95 14.42 12.96
CA ASP A 182 -0.63 13.79 13.10
C ASP A 182 0.42 14.57 12.30
N ALA A 183 1.27 15.33 12.98
CA ALA A 183 2.31 16.14 12.38
C ALA A 183 3.38 15.28 11.67
N ALA A 184 3.66 14.08 12.17
CA ALA A 184 4.63 13.17 11.53
C ALA A 184 4.07 12.67 10.19
N ALA A 185 2.83 12.21 10.15
CA ALA A 185 2.15 11.79 8.92
C ALA A 185 2.06 12.94 7.91
N GLN A 186 1.73 14.17 8.36
CA GLN A 186 1.74 15.36 7.52
C GLN A 186 3.12 15.63 6.93
N THR A 187 4.17 15.52 7.75
CA THR A 187 5.56 15.74 7.31
C THR A 187 5.98 14.74 6.24
N HIS A 188 5.71 13.46 6.46
CA HIS A 188 5.99 12.42 5.45
C HIS A 188 5.29 12.74 4.12
N PHE A 189 4.01 13.08 4.16
CA PHE A 189 3.26 13.42 2.96
C PHE A 189 3.82 14.66 2.25
N VAL A 190 4.26 15.68 3.00
CA VAL A 190 4.93 16.86 2.44
C VAL A 190 6.24 16.49 1.76
N ILE A 191 7.08 15.67 2.38
CA ILE A 191 8.35 15.22 1.80
C ILE A 191 8.10 14.46 0.49
N ASP A 192 7.12 13.60 0.45
CA ASP A 192 6.75 12.88 -0.77
C ASP A 192 6.29 13.83 -1.90
N LYS A 193 5.52 14.87 -1.56
CA LYS A 193 5.12 15.90 -2.52
C LYS A 193 6.33 16.69 -3.04
N LEU A 194 7.30 17.00 -2.18
CA LEU A 194 8.56 17.66 -2.58
C LEU A 194 9.37 16.75 -3.50
N SER A 195 9.48 15.46 -3.15
CA SER A 195 10.15 14.45 -3.97
C SER A 195 9.53 14.35 -5.36
N GLY A 196 8.21 14.28 -5.45
CA GLY A 196 7.49 14.25 -6.73
C GLY A 196 7.72 15.50 -7.57
N ALA A 197 7.77 16.68 -6.94
CA ALA A 197 8.06 17.95 -7.63
C ALA A 197 9.49 17.99 -8.19
N LEU A 198 10.46 17.56 -7.41
CA LEU A 198 11.86 17.48 -7.82
C LEU A 198 12.06 16.48 -8.96
N GLN A 199 11.51 15.28 -8.84
CA GLN A 199 11.58 14.24 -9.88
C GLN A 199 10.98 14.72 -11.22
N SER A 200 9.86 15.44 -11.16
CA SER A 200 9.22 16.01 -12.36
C SER A 200 10.11 17.00 -13.11
N LEU A 201 11.06 17.61 -12.40
CA LEU A 201 12.02 18.56 -12.94
C LEU A 201 13.44 17.98 -13.09
N GLY A 202 13.60 16.65 -12.95
CA GLY A 202 14.86 15.94 -13.15
C GLY A 202 15.85 16.07 -12.00
N ALA A 203 15.37 16.21 -10.76
CA ALA A 203 16.18 16.23 -9.54
C ALA A 203 15.60 15.24 -8.49
N ARG A 204 16.30 15.09 -7.37
CA ARG A 204 15.96 14.23 -6.25
C ARG A 204 16.12 14.97 -4.93
N LEU A 205 15.70 14.34 -3.84
CA LEU A 205 15.84 14.91 -2.48
C LEU A 205 17.32 15.12 -2.09
N GLU A 206 18.22 14.27 -2.59
CA GLU A 206 19.64 14.38 -2.34
C GLU A 206 20.28 15.63 -2.98
N ASP A 207 19.60 16.26 -3.93
CA ASP A 207 20.05 17.48 -4.61
C ASP A 207 19.64 18.77 -3.85
N VAL A 208 18.92 18.63 -2.73
CA VAL A 208 18.46 19.77 -1.91
C VAL A 208 19.61 20.29 -1.07
N VAL A 209 19.84 21.61 -1.14
CA VAL A 209 20.90 22.34 -0.41
C VAL A 209 20.33 23.24 0.65
#